data_0ecb1731a0a38a98ce5be0ca563ad1d0
#
_entry.id   0ecb1731a0a38a98ce5be0ca563ad1d0
#
_cell.length_a   1.000
_cell.length_b   1.000
_cell.length_c   1.000
_cell.angle_alpha   90.00
_cell.angle_beta   90.00
_cell.angle_gamma   90.00
#
_symmetry.space_group_name_H-M   'P 1'
#
loop_
_entity.id
_entity.type
_entity.pdbx_description
1 polymer ?
#
loop_
_entity_poly.entity_id
_entity_poly.type
_entity_poly.pdbx_seq_one_letter_code
_entity_poly.pdbx_strand_id
1 'polypeptide(L)'
;VDVLTQGERLAEGGFWVLVGTFEGRIDAWRFEDVCFGSAVPETPDASGAWVGPAPGSWVSSLDRSAYMAGVEAIRADVREGDVYQVNLCRVLSAPLLASQGGPDAVALSQVLATGNPARYASRIAIPASDAMPGCWIVSASPELYLAVEGDVIRSSPIKGTAAPGVPMLAKDVAENVMITDLVRNDLAHVAEPGTIAVPELLGEHVHPGLVHLQSTVQATLAPSHEWTAVMWRDLLAGTFPPGSVSGAPKSSALRIIAREETAPRGPYCGAIGWIDADARRAELAVGIRTFWWEPDQGGVLRFGTGAGITWGSDPAGEWAETELKARRLIGLASTDTMTS
;
A
#
# COMPACT_ATOMS: atom_id res chain seq x y z
N VAL A 1 -6.90 -5.48 17.50
CA VAL A 1 -6.34 -4.38 18.34
C VAL A 1 -6.09 -3.17 17.49
N ASP A 2 -6.34 -2.00 18.02
CA ASP A 2 -5.83 -0.74 17.45
C ASP A 2 -4.37 -0.58 17.90
N VAL A 3 -3.44 -0.60 16.93
CA VAL A 3 -2.00 -0.63 17.22
C VAL A 3 -1.50 0.68 17.84
N LEU A 4 -2.08 1.82 17.49
CA LEU A 4 -1.63 3.11 18.04
C LEU A 4 -1.98 3.28 19.52
N THR A 5 -3.05 2.67 19.97
CA THR A 5 -3.52 2.73 21.36
C THR A 5 -3.18 1.49 22.19
N GLN A 6 -2.94 0.35 21.54
CA GLN A 6 -2.70 -0.96 22.17
C GLN A 6 -1.52 -1.71 21.52
N GLY A 7 -0.55 -0.97 20.97
CA GLY A 7 0.60 -1.54 20.25
C GLY A 7 1.51 -2.42 21.11
N GLU A 8 1.46 -2.25 22.44
CA GLU A 8 2.17 -3.12 23.40
C GLU A 8 1.77 -4.59 23.26
N ARG A 9 0.54 -4.88 22.84
CA ARG A 9 0.07 -6.25 22.64
C ARG A 9 0.78 -6.99 21.51
N LEU A 10 1.33 -6.28 20.53
CA LEU A 10 2.13 -6.89 19.47
C LEU A 10 3.46 -7.46 19.99
N ALA A 11 3.93 -7.00 21.14
CA ALA A 11 5.13 -7.53 21.81
C ALA A 11 4.85 -8.72 22.74
N GLU A 12 3.57 -9.06 22.99
CA GLU A 12 3.18 -10.20 23.85
C GLU A 12 3.42 -11.58 23.21
N GLY A 13 3.92 -11.62 21.96
CA GLY A 13 4.13 -12.85 21.19
C GLY A 13 2.97 -13.21 20.24
N GLY A 14 3.17 -14.27 19.47
CA GLY A 14 2.22 -14.78 18.49
C GLY A 14 2.34 -14.16 17.11
N PHE A 15 1.52 -14.67 16.20
CA PHE A 15 1.47 -14.20 14.81
C PHE A 15 0.29 -13.24 14.60
N TRP A 16 0.57 -12.10 14.00
CA TRP A 16 -0.39 -11.03 13.77
C TRP A 16 -0.48 -10.67 12.30
N VAL A 17 -1.67 -10.41 11.82
CA VAL A 17 -1.93 -9.73 10.54
C VAL A 17 -2.26 -8.28 10.83
N LEU A 18 -1.64 -7.35 10.10
CA LEU A 18 -1.77 -5.91 10.30
C LEU A 18 -2.32 -5.25 9.04
N VAL A 19 -3.27 -4.35 9.22
CA VAL A 19 -3.78 -3.44 8.18
C VAL A 19 -3.84 -2.03 8.72
N GLY A 20 -3.06 -1.14 8.10
CA GLY A 20 -3.12 0.29 8.34
C GLY A 20 -3.86 0.99 7.20
N THR A 21 -4.84 1.85 7.52
CA THR A 21 -5.41 2.79 6.55
C THR A 21 -4.55 4.04 6.45
N PHE A 22 -4.54 4.67 5.30
CA PHE A 22 -3.77 5.90 5.09
C PHE A 22 -4.08 7.00 6.09
N GLU A 23 -5.33 7.05 6.57
CA GLU A 23 -5.83 8.01 7.56
C GLU A 23 -5.31 7.75 8.98
N GLY A 24 -4.52 6.70 9.18
CA GLY A 24 -3.82 6.43 10.44
C GLY A 24 -4.51 5.43 11.37
N ARG A 25 -5.64 4.83 11.00
CA ARG A 25 -6.18 3.69 11.74
C ARG A 25 -5.36 2.44 11.40
N ILE A 26 -4.83 1.76 12.41
CA ILE A 26 -4.00 0.56 12.24
C ILE A 26 -4.58 -0.56 13.11
N ASP A 27 -5.19 -1.54 12.45
CA ASP A 27 -5.76 -2.71 13.10
C ASP A 27 -4.83 -3.92 12.99
N ALA A 28 -4.77 -4.75 14.03
CA ALA A 28 -4.06 -6.02 14.01
C ALA A 28 -4.90 -7.15 14.62
N TRP A 29 -4.83 -8.31 13.99
CA TRP A 29 -5.53 -9.54 14.40
C TRP A 29 -4.51 -10.63 14.72
N ARG A 30 -4.64 -11.27 15.89
CA ARG A 30 -3.80 -12.40 16.30
C ARG A 30 -4.37 -13.69 15.79
N PHE A 31 -3.51 -14.55 15.24
CA PHE A 31 -3.87 -15.88 14.77
C PHE A 31 -3.23 -16.93 15.68
N GLU A 32 -4.01 -17.95 16.04
CA GLU A 32 -3.56 -19.09 16.85
C GLU A 32 -2.95 -20.17 15.97
N ASP A 33 -3.59 -20.47 14.84
CA ASP A 33 -3.14 -21.46 13.88
C ASP A 33 -2.44 -20.80 12.70
N VAL A 34 -1.14 -21.07 12.55
CA VAL A 34 -0.31 -20.50 11.48
C VAL A 34 0.42 -21.63 10.76
N CYS A 35 0.27 -21.68 9.44
CA CYS A 35 0.99 -22.61 8.58
C CYS A 35 1.99 -21.87 7.71
N PHE A 36 3.25 -22.31 7.71
CA PHE A 36 4.30 -21.82 6.84
C PHE A 36 4.63 -22.86 5.76
N GLY A 37 4.86 -22.41 4.52
CA GLY A 37 5.31 -23.26 3.42
C GLY A 37 4.41 -23.20 2.19
N SER A 38 4.76 -24.00 1.16
CA SER A 38 4.09 -24.02 -0.14
C SER A 38 2.74 -24.74 -0.17
N ALA A 39 2.36 -25.39 0.91
CA ALA A 39 1.08 -26.07 1.05
C ALA A 39 0.13 -25.21 1.90
N VAL A 40 -0.33 -24.08 1.37
CA VAL A 40 -1.62 -23.57 1.82
C VAL A 40 -2.63 -24.63 1.41
N PRO A 41 -3.37 -25.27 2.34
CA PRO A 41 -4.44 -26.19 1.96
C PRO A 41 -5.35 -25.42 0.98
N GLU A 42 -5.50 -25.95 -0.23
CA GLU A 42 -6.57 -25.48 -1.09
C GLU A 42 -7.84 -25.70 -0.27
N THR A 43 -8.49 -24.62 0.14
CA THR A 43 -9.79 -24.74 0.78
C THR A 43 -10.70 -25.42 -0.24
N PRO A 44 -11.26 -26.60 0.05
CA PRO A 44 -12.00 -27.39 -0.92
C PRO A 44 -13.20 -26.67 -1.56
N ASP A 45 -13.64 -25.57 -0.99
CA ASP A 45 -14.82 -24.80 -1.40
C ASP A 45 -14.52 -23.55 -2.27
N ALA A 46 -13.26 -23.27 -2.59
CA ALA A 46 -12.91 -22.08 -3.36
C ALA A 46 -12.64 -22.41 -4.85
N SER A 47 -13.56 -23.12 -5.50
CA SER A 47 -13.43 -23.49 -6.93
C SER A 47 -14.34 -22.67 -7.86
N GLY A 48 -14.93 -21.59 -7.37
CA GLY A 48 -15.69 -20.66 -8.21
C GLY A 48 -14.76 -19.76 -9.04
N ALA A 49 -15.12 -19.50 -10.29
CA ALA A 49 -14.51 -18.42 -11.04
C ALA A 49 -14.79 -17.08 -10.32
N TRP A 50 -13.82 -16.17 -10.32
CA TRP A 50 -14.05 -14.82 -9.81
C TRP A 50 -15.21 -14.15 -10.55
N VAL A 51 -16.17 -13.65 -9.80
CA VAL A 51 -17.30 -12.87 -10.31
C VAL A 51 -17.19 -11.47 -9.71
N GLY A 52 -16.69 -10.54 -10.52
CA GLY A 52 -16.46 -9.16 -10.16
C GLY A 52 -17.56 -8.22 -10.68
N PRO A 53 -17.41 -6.92 -10.38
CA PRO A 53 -18.32 -5.92 -10.94
C PRO A 53 -18.17 -5.82 -12.46
N ALA A 54 -19.23 -5.35 -13.13
CA ALA A 54 -19.17 -5.08 -14.56
C ALA A 54 -18.11 -4.02 -14.89
N PRO A 55 -17.37 -4.12 -16.00
CA PRO A 55 -16.29 -3.18 -16.34
C PRO A 55 -16.72 -1.71 -16.33
N GLY A 56 -17.95 -1.41 -16.76
CA GLY A 56 -18.49 -0.05 -16.83
C GLY A 56 -19.09 0.47 -15.52
N SER A 57 -19.07 -0.29 -14.41
CA SER A 57 -19.68 0.10 -13.13
C SER A 57 -18.74 0.86 -12.19
N TRP A 58 -17.47 1.00 -12.54
CA TRP A 58 -16.48 1.70 -11.72
C TRP A 58 -16.64 3.20 -11.79
N VAL A 59 -16.79 3.83 -10.63
CA VAL A 59 -16.91 5.29 -10.47
C VAL A 59 -15.68 5.81 -9.73
N SER A 60 -15.10 6.89 -10.22
CA SER A 60 -13.93 7.54 -9.60
C SER A 60 -14.34 8.64 -8.62
N SER A 61 -13.65 8.75 -7.49
CA SER A 61 -13.84 9.82 -6.51
C SER A 61 -13.48 11.21 -7.06
N LEU A 62 -12.53 11.28 -7.98
CA LEU A 62 -12.19 12.47 -8.75
C LEU A 62 -12.36 12.15 -10.23
N ASP A 63 -13.14 12.94 -10.94
CA ASP A 63 -13.19 12.87 -12.39
C ASP A 63 -11.91 13.51 -13.00
N ARG A 64 -11.77 13.41 -14.33
CA ARG A 64 -10.60 13.94 -15.03
C ARG A 64 -10.37 15.43 -14.77
N SER A 65 -11.44 16.23 -14.78
CA SER A 65 -11.35 17.67 -14.59
C SER A 65 -10.89 18.03 -13.19
N ALA A 66 -11.50 17.39 -12.17
CA ALA A 66 -11.15 17.61 -10.77
C ALA A 66 -9.73 17.15 -10.47
N TYR A 67 -9.32 15.98 -11.00
CA TYR A 67 -7.95 15.49 -10.83
C TYR A 67 -6.92 16.43 -11.44
N MET A 68 -7.14 16.90 -12.68
CA MET A 68 -6.25 17.84 -13.35
C MET A 68 -6.18 19.19 -12.62
N ALA A 69 -7.30 19.67 -12.06
CA ALA A 69 -7.32 20.88 -11.22
C ALA A 69 -6.50 20.69 -9.94
N GLY A 70 -6.59 19.52 -9.29
CA GLY A 70 -5.75 19.15 -8.14
C GLY A 70 -4.26 19.13 -8.49
N VAL A 71 -3.89 18.61 -9.66
CA VAL A 71 -2.49 18.66 -10.14
C VAL A 71 -2.00 20.11 -10.25
N GLU A 72 -2.78 21.02 -10.83
CA GLU A 72 -2.39 22.43 -10.93
C GLU A 72 -2.31 23.12 -9.57
N ALA A 73 -3.22 22.81 -8.63
CA ALA A 73 -3.18 23.32 -7.27
C ALA A 73 -1.89 22.87 -6.56
N ILE A 74 -1.53 21.59 -6.64
CA ILE A 74 -0.29 21.06 -6.05
C ILE A 74 0.95 21.70 -6.69
N ARG A 75 0.95 21.91 -8.00
CA ARG A 75 2.06 22.62 -8.68
C ARG A 75 2.21 24.06 -8.18
N ALA A 76 1.11 24.72 -7.81
CA ALA A 76 1.17 26.02 -7.18
C ALA A 76 1.83 25.95 -5.79
N ASP A 77 1.46 24.97 -4.94
CA ASP A 77 2.10 24.75 -3.63
C ASP A 77 3.61 24.44 -3.78
N VAL A 78 3.99 23.67 -4.81
CA VAL A 78 5.42 23.41 -5.13
C VAL A 78 6.14 24.70 -5.50
N ARG A 79 5.49 25.59 -6.25
CA ARG A 79 6.04 26.91 -6.64
C ARG A 79 6.26 27.81 -5.44
N GLU A 80 5.33 27.82 -4.50
CA GLU A 80 5.45 28.60 -3.26
C GLU A 80 6.49 28.03 -2.29
N GLY A 81 6.97 26.78 -2.52
CA GLY A 81 7.97 26.13 -1.69
C GLY A 81 7.40 25.37 -0.49
N ASP A 82 6.10 25.17 -0.44
CA ASP A 82 5.42 24.45 0.65
C ASP A 82 5.72 22.94 0.65
N VAL A 83 6.00 22.40 -0.54
CA VAL A 83 6.22 20.97 -0.76
C VAL A 83 7.09 20.74 -2.00
N TYR A 84 7.82 19.62 -2.04
CA TYR A 84 8.57 19.18 -3.23
C TYR A 84 7.76 18.24 -4.12
N GLN A 85 6.97 17.39 -3.48
CA GLN A 85 6.14 16.39 -4.13
C GLN A 85 4.92 16.05 -3.27
N VAL A 86 3.78 15.81 -3.92
CA VAL A 86 2.57 15.25 -3.31
C VAL A 86 2.06 14.12 -4.18
N ASN A 87 1.75 12.97 -3.60
CA ASN A 87 0.96 11.95 -4.30
C ASN A 87 -0.50 12.36 -4.29
N LEU A 88 -1.07 12.62 -5.48
CA LEU A 88 -2.50 12.84 -5.66
C LEU A 88 -3.16 11.55 -6.09
N CYS A 89 -4.18 11.12 -5.35
CA CYS A 89 -4.84 9.85 -5.52
C CYS A 89 -6.34 10.01 -5.78
N ARG A 90 -6.92 8.96 -6.37
CA ARG A 90 -8.35 8.79 -6.51
C ARG A 90 -8.74 7.34 -6.23
N VAL A 91 -9.94 7.15 -5.70
CA VAL A 91 -10.49 5.84 -5.38
C VAL A 91 -11.55 5.49 -6.42
N LEU A 92 -11.39 4.33 -7.03
CA LEU A 92 -12.37 3.71 -7.92
C LEU A 92 -13.26 2.80 -7.09
N SER A 93 -14.57 2.89 -7.25
CA SER A 93 -15.56 2.13 -6.49
C SER A 93 -16.57 1.51 -7.43
N ALA A 94 -16.92 0.25 -7.20
CA ALA A 94 -17.96 -0.44 -7.96
C ALA A 94 -18.86 -1.27 -7.03
N PRO A 95 -20.17 -1.31 -7.24
CA PRO A 95 -21.06 -2.18 -6.49
C PRO A 95 -20.66 -3.65 -6.70
N LEU A 96 -20.54 -4.39 -5.62
CA LEU A 96 -20.30 -5.83 -5.62
C LEU A 96 -21.03 -6.46 -4.45
N LEU A 97 -22.22 -6.97 -4.74
CA LEU A 97 -23.04 -7.65 -3.74
C LEU A 97 -22.36 -8.96 -3.32
N ALA A 98 -22.26 -9.18 -2.03
CA ALA A 98 -21.71 -10.41 -1.48
C ALA A 98 -22.46 -10.79 -0.19
N SER A 99 -22.32 -12.05 0.23
CA SER A 99 -22.76 -12.53 1.55
C SER A 99 -22.00 -11.84 2.68
N GLN A 100 -22.35 -12.06 3.93
CA GLN A 100 -21.75 -11.41 5.10
C GLN A 100 -20.23 -11.59 5.24
N GLY A 101 -19.63 -12.61 4.57
CA GLY A 101 -18.17 -12.81 4.53
C GLY A 101 -17.44 -12.04 3.44
N GLY A 102 -18.13 -11.28 2.62
CA GLY A 102 -17.58 -10.61 1.45
C GLY A 102 -17.53 -11.49 0.19
N PRO A 103 -17.04 -10.95 -0.94
CA PRO A 103 -16.83 -11.69 -2.18
C PRO A 103 -15.70 -12.73 -2.01
N ASP A 104 -15.58 -13.67 -2.97
CA ASP A 104 -14.53 -14.69 -2.92
C ASP A 104 -13.12 -14.08 -3.09
N ALA A 105 -12.45 -13.84 -1.96
CA ALA A 105 -11.10 -13.29 -1.92
C ALA A 105 -10.06 -14.28 -2.51
N VAL A 106 -10.31 -15.59 -2.44
CA VAL A 106 -9.42 -16.63 -3.01
C VAL A 106 -9.42 -16.51 -4.52
N ALA A 107 -10.62 -16.46 -5.13
CA ALA A 107 -10.77 -16.36 -6.57
C ALA A 107 -10.10 -15.09 -7.12
N LEU A 108 -10.33 -13.91 -6.49
CA LEU A 108 -9.64 -12.69 -6.92
C LEU A 108 -8.13 -12.78 -6.75
N SER A 109 -7.64 -13.35 -5.64
CA SER A 109 -6.20 -13.48 -5.41
C SER A 109 -5.53 -14.36 -6.47
N GLN A 110 -6.17 -15.42 -6.93
CA GLN A 110 -5.69 -16.30 -8.01
C GLN A 110 -5.64 -15.57 -9.36
N VAL A 111 -6.68 -14.79 -9.67
CA VAL A 111 -6.71 -13.94 -10.88
C VAL A 111 -5.56 -12.94 -10.86
N LEU A 112 -5.32 -12.28 -9.72
CA LEU A 112 -4.21 -11.33 -9.58
C LEU A 112 -2.86 -12.03 -9.63
N ALA A 113 -2.69 -13.19 -8.98
CA ALA A 113 -1.43 -13.95 -9.00
C ALA A 113 -1.02 -14.34 -10.43
N THR A 114 -1.99 -14.66 -11.28
CA THR A 114 -1.76 -14.98 -12.70
C THR A 114 -1.57 -13.72 -13.54
N GLY A 115 -2.45 -12.74 -13.37
CA GLY A 115 -2.50 -11.55 -14.22
C GLY A 115 -1.56 -10.41 -13.81
N ASN A 116 -1.18 -10.33 -12.56
CA ASN A 116 -0.29 -9.28 -12.00
C ASN A 116 0.50 -9.82 -10.79
N PRO A 117 1.42 -10.78 -10.99
CA PRO A 117 2.20 -11.35 -9.91
C PRO A 117 3.00 -10.26 -9.18
N ALA A 118 3.05 -10.34 -7.86
CA ALA A 118 3.71 -9.34 -7.03
C ALA A 118 4.40 -9.99 -5.82
N ARG A 119 5.51 -9.39 -5.39
CA ARG A 119 6.37 -9.93 -4.33
C ARG A 119 5.66 -9.97 -2.98
N TYR A 120 4.89 -8.94 -2.67
CA TYR A 120 4.18 -8.79 -1.39
C TYR A 120 2.67 -8.97 -1.59
N ALA A 121 2.30 -9.94 -2.45
CA ALA A 121 0.90 -10.29 -2.62
C ALA A 121 0.32 -10.82 -1.31
N SER A 122 -0.86 -10.36 -0.97
CA SER A 122 -1.54 -10.77 0.26
C SER A 122 -3.06 -10.83 0.08
N ARG A 123 -3.69 -11.69 0.87
CA ARG A 123 -5.13 -11.85 0.95
C ARG A 123 -5.54 -11.90 2.42
N ILE A 124 -6.43 -11.01 2.82
CA ILE A 124 -6.97 -10.93 4.16
C ILE A 124 -8.50 -11.01 4.06
N ALA A 125 -9.09 -12.00 4.70
CA ALA A 125 -10.54 -12.17 4.78
C ALA A 125 -10.90 -12.55 6.23
N ILE A 126 -11.25 -11.54 7.02
CA ILE A 126 -11.61 -11.66 8.43
C ILE A 126 -13.07 -11.28 8.56
N PRO A 127 -13.97 -12.23 8.94
CA PRO A 127 -15.37 -11.92 9.17
C PRO A 127 -15.54 -10.91 10.30
N ALA A 128 -16.51 -10.01 10.16
CA ALA A 128 -16.92 -9.15 11.27
C ALA A 128 -17.57 -9.96 12.38
N SER A 129 -17.34 -9.57 13.62
CA SER A 129 -18.03 -10.08 14.81
C SER A 129 -18.37 -8.95 15.76
N ASP A 130 -19.17 -9.23 16.81
CA ASP A 130 -19.47 -8.24 17.85
C ASP A 130 -18.21 -7.71 18.57
N ALA A 131 -17.13 -8.50 18.56
CA ALA A 131 -15.89 -8.18 19.26
C ALA A 131 -14.85 -7.47 18.37
N MET A 132 -14.94 -7.58 17.03
CA MET A 132 -13.94 -6.99 16.13
C MET A 132 -14.52 -6.69 14.74
N PRO A 133 -14.02 -5.63 14.08
CA PRO A 133 -14.40 -5.31 12.70
C PRO A 133 -13.90 -6.41 11.76
N GLY A 134 -14.67 -6.66 10.70
CA GLY A 134 -14.23 -7.48 9.58
C GLY A 134 -13.19 -6.75 8.74
N CYS A 135 -12.44 -7.53 7.96
CA CYS A 135 -11.49 -7.00 6.98
C CYS A 135 -11.49 -7.85 5.72
N TRP A 136 -11.62 -7.24 4.56
CA TRP A 136 -11.51 -7.92 3.29
C TRP A 136 -10.57 -7.15 2.35
N ILE A 137 -9.44 -7.75 2.04
CA ILE A 137 -8.39 -7.14 1.21
C ILE A 137 -7.79 -8.21 0.30
N VAL A 138 -7.56 -7.86 -0.97
CA VAL A 138 -6.71 -8.62 -1.90
C VAL A 138 -5.69 -7.65 -2.50
N SER A 139 -4.42 -7.86 -2.21
CA SER A 139 -3.31 -7.00 -2.59
C SER A 139 -2.33 -7.71 -3.52
N ALA A 140 -1.89 -7.02 -4.55
CA ALA A 140 -0.77 -7.38 -5.41
C ALA A 140 0.34 -6.32 -5.29
N SER A 141 0.71 -5.98 -4.05
CA SER A 141 1.72 -4.94 -3.80
C SER A 141 3.12 -5.37 -4.23
N PRO A 142 3.84 -4.54 -4.98
CA PRO A 142 5.24 -4.79 -5.30
C PRO A 142 6.20 -4.19 -4.28
N GLU A 143 5.74 -3.33 -3.36
CA GLU A 143 6.58 -2.41 -2.59
C GLU A 143 6.62 -2.75 -1.11
N LEU A 144 7.83 -2.87 -0.56
CA LEU A 144 8.07 -3.06 0.86
C LEU A 144 7.97 -1.72 1.59
N TYR A 145 7.01 -1.61 2.51
CA TYR A 145 6.96 -0.49 3.45
C TYR A 145 7.98 -0.68 4.58
N LEU A 146 7.86 -1.76 5.33
CA LEU A 146 8.78 -2.10 6.43
C LEU A 146 9.00 -3.61 6.52
N ALA A 147 10.24 -4.02 6.72
CA ALA A 147 10.58 -5.34 7.24
C ALA A 147 11.39 -5.17 8.52
N VAL A 148 11.14 -6.06 9.47
CA VAL A 148 11.91 -6.17 10.72
C VAL A 148 12.41 -7.60 10.84
N GLU A 149 13.70 -7.76 11.13
CA GLU A 149 14.34 -9.06 11.36
C GLU A 149 15.33 -8.92 12.53
N GLY A 150 14.93 -9.41 13.69
CA GLY A 150 15.66 -9.16 14.93
C GLY A 150 15.67 -7.68 15.28
N ASP A 151 16.83 -7.05 15.23
CA ASP A 151 17.05 -5.63 15.45
C ASP A 151 17.21 -4.80 14.16
N VAL A 152 17.16 -5.46 13.00
CA VAL A 152 17.33 -4.80 11.69
C VAL A 152 15.97 -4.40 11.13
N ILE A 153 15.82 -3.13 10.78
CA ILE A 153 14.68 -2.58 10.05
C ILE A 153 15.07 -2.21 8.63
N ARG A 154 14.16 -2.46 7.67
CA ARG A 154 14.35 -2.15 6.24
C ARG A 154 13.09 -1.57 5.63
N SER A 155 13.28 -0.68 4.66
CA SER A 155 12.23 -0.18 3.76
C SER A 155 12.79 -0.11 2.34
N SER A 156 11.98 -0.45 1.34
CA SER A 156 12.45 -0.50 -0.05
C SER A 156 11.47 0.20 -0.99
N PRO A 157 11.50 1.54 -1.04
CA PRO A 157 10.63 2.32 -1.90
C PRO A 157 10.96 2.08 -3.39
N ILE A 158 9.89 2.05 -4.20
CA ILE A 158 9.96 1.95 -5.65
C ILE A 158 9.53 3.29 -6.26
N LYS A 159 10.38 3.85 -7.12
CA LYS A 159 10.05 4.99 -7.98
C LYS A 159 10.71 4.79 -9.34
N GLY A 160 9.95 4.98 -10.40
CA GLY A 160 10.38 4.69 -11.75
C GLY A 160 10.01 3.28 -12.19
N THR A 161 9.40 3.21 -13.36
CA THR A 161 9.04 1.96 -14.03
C THR A 161 9.22 2.14 -15.53
N ALA A 162 9.98 1.25 -16.15
CA ALA A 162 10.22 1.24 -17.58
C ALA A 162 9.96 -0.13 -18.19
N ALA A 163 9.76 -0.19 -19.50
CA ALA A 163 9.81 -1.46 -20.21
C ALA A 163 11.24 -2.01 -20.23
N PRO A 164 11.44 -3.34 -20.30
CA PRO A 164 12.78 -3.90 -20.40
C PRO A 164 13.58 -3.30 -21.56
N GLY A 165 14.81 -2.85 -21.28
CA GLY A 165 15.68 -2.22 -22.26
C GLY A 165 15.40 -0.73 -22.53
N VAL A 166 14.41 -0.14 -21.87
CA VAL A 166 14.14 1.31 -21.94
C VAL A 166 14.79 1.99 -20.73
N PRO A 167 15.64 3.02 -20.93
CA PRO A 167 16.27 3.74 -19.83
C PRO A 167 15.22 4.41 -18.92
N MET A 168 15.50 4.44 -17.61
CA MET A 168 14.72 5.21 -16.65
C MET A 168 14.80 6.71 -16.95
N LEU A 169 13.72 7.42 -16.73
CA LEU A 169 13.69 8.86 -16.90
C LEU A 169 14.49 9.57 -15.79
N ALA A 170 15.12 10.70 -16.11
CA ALA A 170 15.82 11.51 -15.12
C ALA A 170 14.89 11.96 -13.96
N LYS A 171 13.61 12.18 -14.23
CA LYS A 171 12.56 12.44 -13.23
C LYS A 171 12.47 11.27 -12.23
N ASP A 172 12.41 10.03 -12.72
CA ASP A 172 12.24 8.84 -11.88
C ASP A 172 13.44 8.65 -10.95
N VAL A 173 14.64 8.88 -11.46
CA VAL A 173 15.89 8.84 -10.67
C VAL A 173 15.85 9.88 -9.56
N ALA A 174 15.49 11.12 -9.88
CA ALA A 174 15.40 12.21 -8.90
C ALA A 174 14.34 11.94 -7.82
N GLU A 175 13.18 11.43 -8.21
CA GLU A 175 12.11 11.03 -7.27
C GLU A 175 12.56 9.90 -6.35
N ASN A 176 13.25 8.88 -6.88
CA ASN A 176 13.74 7.76 -6.08
C ASN A 176 14.76 8.23 -5.04
N VAL A 177 15.71 9.09 -5.40
CA VAL A 177 16.69 9.67 -4.47
C VAL A 177 16.00 10.47 -3.37
N MET A 178 15.04 11.32 -3.72
CA MET A 178 14.29 12.13 -2.76
C MET A 178 13.50 11.26 -1.77
N ILE A 179 12.81 10.22 -2.26
CA ILE A 179 12.05 9.31 -1.40
C ILE A 179 12.98 8.45 -0.54
N THR A 180 14.13 8.06 -1.05
CA THR A 180 15.16 7.36 -0.27
C THR A 180 15.61 8.21 0.92
N ASP A 181 15.82 9.51 0.72
CA ASP A 181 16.19 10.43 1.82
C ASP A 181 15.05 10.62 2.81
N LEU A 182 13.80 10.71 2.35
CA LEU A 182 12.62 10.75 3.21
C LEU A 182 12.53 9.50 4.09
N VAL A 183 12.71 8.31 3.51
CA VAL A 183 12.71 7.03 4.25
C VAL A 183 13.86 6.97 5.27
N ARG A 184 15.05 7.46 4.93
CA ARG A 184 16.16 7.59 5.88
C ARG A 184 15.77 8.45 7.08
N ASN A 185 15.12 9.59 6.84
CA ASN A 185 14.62 10.46 7.90
C ASN A 185 13.55 9.76 8.74
N ASP A 186 12.61 9.05 8.12
CA ASP A 186 11.57 8.31 8.83
C ASP A 186 12.17 7.24 9.76
N LEU A 187 13.11 6.42 9.28
CA LEU A 187 13.76 5.39 10.09
C LEU A 187 14.65 5.98 11.20
N ALA A 188 15.16 7.20 11.05
CA ALA A 188 16.00 7.84 12.05
C ALA A 188 15.31 8.03 13.41
N HIS A 189 13.97 8.04 13.43
CA HIS A 189 13.21 8.19 14.70
C HIS A 189 13.35 6.99 15.65
N VAL A 190 13.67 5.80 15.11
CA VAL A 190 13.76 4.56 15.90
C VAL A 190 15.10 3.86 15.75
N ALA A 191 15.96 4.34 14.86
CA ALA A 191 17.26 3.77 14.58
C ALA A 191 18.32 4.15 15.61
N GLU A 192 19.24 3.26 15.87
CA GLU A 192 20.49 3.58 16.58
C GLU A 192 21.29 4.61 15.75
N PRO A 193 21.74 5.72 16.36
CA PRO A 193 22.50 6.74 15.64
C PRO A 193 23.73 6.19 14.92
N GLY A 194 23.86 6.51 13.63
CA GLY A 194 24.99 6.09 12.79
C GLY A 194 24.82 4.73 12.11
N THR A 195 23.69 4.03 12.31
CA THR A 195 23.46 2.71 11.70
C THR A 195 22.68 2.77 10.38
N ILE A 196 22.10 3.93 10.04
CA ILE A 196 21.31 4.08 8.81
C ILE A 196 22.24 3.96 7.60
N ALA A 197 21.93 3.01 6.73
CA ALA A 197 22.64 2.75 5.49
C ALA A 197 21.69 2.64 4.31
N VAL A 198 22.20 2.86 3.11
CA VAL A 198 21.50 2.61 1.85
C VAL A 198 22.28 1.52 1.11
N PRO A 199 22.06 0.23 1.44
CA PRO A 199 22.79 -0.88 0.83
C PRO A 199 22.53 -1.02 -0.67
N GLU A 200 21.38 -0.51 -1.13
CA GLU A 200 21.07 -0.45 -2.56
C GLU A 200 20.45 0.91 -2.86
N LEU A 201 21.05 1.63 -3.79
CA LEU A 201 20.54 2.89 -4.32
C LEU A 201 20.33 2.74 -5.82
N LEU A 202 19.10 3.03 -6.29
CA LEU A 202 18.72 2.99 -7.71
C LEU A 202 18.93 1.62 -8.36
N GLY A 203 18.66 0.53 -7.65
CA GLY A 203 18.74 -0.83 -8.19
C GLY A 203 17.62 -1.09 -9.20
N GLU A 204 17.98 -1.70 -10.35
CA GLU A 204 17.00 -2.11 -11.36
C GLU A 204 16.53 -3.55 -11.07
N HIS A 205 15.24 -3.68 -10.77
CA HIS A 205 14.59 -4.95 -10.47
C HIS A 205 13.67 -5.37 -11.62
N VAL A 206 14.04 -6.47 -12.26
CA VAL A 206 13.31 -7.02 -13.42
C VAL A 206 12.08 -7.80 -12.95
N HIS A 207 10.94 -7.46 -13.52
CA HIS A 207 9.67 -8.17 -13.36
C HIS A 207 9.12 -8.59 -14.73
N PRO A 208 8.15 -9.51 -14.81
CA PRO A 208 7.55 -9.86 -16.06
C PRO A 208 6.96 -8.63 -16.79
N GLY A 209 7.62 -8.24 -17.90
CA GLY A 209 7.20 -7.14 -18.76
C GLY A 209 7.58 -5.73 -18.32
N LEU A 210 8.31 -5.55 -17.21
CA LEU A 210 8.73 -4.24 -16.72
C LEU A 210 9.98 -4.30 -15.83
N VAL A 211 10.63 -3.16 -15.67
CA VAL A 211 11.75 -2.95 -14.73
C VAL A 211 11.36 -1.86 -13.75
N HIS A 212 11.54 -2.10 -12.45
CA HIS A 212 11.36 -1.12 -11.40
C HIS A 212 12.71 -0.57 -10.93
N LEU A 213 12.74 0.73 -10.62
CA LEU A 213 13.85 1.37 -9.93
C LEU A 213 13.56 1.38 -8.43
N GLN A 214 14.32 0.61 -7.66
CA GLN A 214 14.16 0.42 -6.23
C GLN A 214 15.41 0.89 -5.48
N SER A 215 15.21 1.49 -4.32
CA SER A 215 16.29 1.69 -3.35
C SER A 215 15.94 0.98 -2.05
N THR A 216 16.95 0.59 -1.27
CA THR A 216 16.75 -0.05 0.03
C THR A 216 17.45 0.78 1.11
N VAL A 217 16.69 1.18 2.12
CA VAL A 217 17.21 1.81 3.33
C VAL A 217 17.14 0.81 4.47
N GLN A 218 18.21 0.70 5.24
CA GLN A 218 18.33 -0.21 6.37
C GLN A 218 18.89 0.52 7.58
N ALA A 219 18.46 0.12 8.78
CA ALA A 219 19.03 0.60 10.04
C ALA A 219 18.94 -0.49 11.11
N THR A 220 19.70 -0.33 12.19
CA THR A 220 19.53 -1.10 13.42
C THR A 220 18.60 -0.34 14.37
N LEU A 221 17.65 -1.02 14.96
CA LEU A 221 16.78 -0.45 15.99
C LEU A 221 17.60 -0.01 17.19
N ALA A 222 17.31 1.16 17.72
CA ALA A 222 17.91 1.59 18.98
C ALA A 222 17.53 0.61 20.12
N PRO A 223 18.40 0.35 21.10
CA PRO A 223 18.13 -0.59 22.20
C PRO A 223 16.85 -0.32 22.98
N SER A 224 16.41 0.94 23.03
CA SER A 224 15.12 1.33 23.64
C SER A 224 13.90 0.87 22.85
N HIS A 225 14.07 0.47 21.57
CA HIS A 225 13.02 0.07 20.65
C HIS A 225 13.08 -1.41 20.26
N GLU A 226 14.08 -2.19 20.75
CA GLU A 226 14.19 -3.60 20.44
C GLU A 226 13.02 -4.43 20.99
N TRP A 227 12.04 -4.77 20.14
CA TRP A 227 10.85 -5.59 20.46
C TRP A 227 10.23 -5.28 21.84
N THR A 228 10.21 -4.00 22.19
CA THR A 228 9.59 -3.50 23.42
C THR A 228 8.12 -3.19 23.20
N ALA A 229 7.40 -3.00 24.30
CA ALA A 229 5.99 -2.59 24.29
C ALA A 229 5.71 -1.31 23.48
N VAL A 230 6.69 -0.44 23.32
CA VAL A 230 6.55 0.83 22.60
C VAL A 230 7.06 0.81 21.17
N MET A 231 7.82 -0.24 20.77
CA MET A 231 8.50 -0.31 19.47
C MET A 231 7.55 -0.07 18.31
N TRP A 232 6.48 -0.84 18.21
CA TRP A 232 5.55 -0.75 17.09
C TRP A 232 4.83 0.59 17.03
N ARG A 233 4.43 1.12 18.17
CA ARG A 233 3.82 2.44 18.24
C ARG A 233 4.77 3.52 17.71
N ASP A 234 6.01 3.53 18.19
CA ASP A 234 6.98 4.57 17.87
C ASP A 234 7.50 4.40 16.42
N LEU A 235 7.70 3.15 15.96
CA LEU A 235 8.06 2.85 14.58
C LEU A 235 6.99 3.34 13.60
N LEU A 236 5.73 3.00 13.85
CA LEU A 236 4.62 3.43 13.00
C LEU A 236 4.36 4.94 13.11
N ALA A 237 4.43 5.52 14.30
CA ALA A 237 4.26 6.96 14.48
C ALA A 237 5.36 7.78 13.75
N GLY A 238 6.60 7.27 13.68
CA GLY A 238 7.70 7.91 12.97
C GLY A 238 7.69 7.73 11.45
N THR A 239 7.14 6.62 10.96
CA THR A 239 7.28 6.24 9.54
C THR A 239 5.97 6.28 8.75
N PHE A 240 4.80 6.15 9.40
CA PHE A 240 3.49 6.08 8.75
C PHE A 240 2.86 7.46 8.51
N PRO A 241 2.09 7.65 7.43
CA PRO A 241 1.98 6.74 6.28
C PRO A 241 3.28 6.68 5.46
N PRO A 242 3.46 5.63 4.60
CA PRO A 242 4.68 5.47 3.82
C PRO A 242 5.04 6.71 3.01
N GLY A 243 6.30 7.14 3.08
CA GLY A 243 6.78 8.35 2.42
C GLY A 243 6.61 8.30 0.91
N SER A 244 6.81 7.12 0.30
CA SER A 244 6.73 6.89 -1.15
C SER A 244 5.35 7.18 -1.75
N VAL A 245 4.29 7.15 -0.94
CA VAL A 245 2.88 7.34 -1.34
C VAL A 245 2.20 8.55 -0.70
N SER A 246 2.94 9.35 0.05
CA SER A 246 2.48 10.62 0.64
C SER A 246 3.11 11.83 -0.05
N GLY A 247 4.36 12.15 0.22
CA GLY A 247 5.11 13.25 -0.36
C GLY A 247 6.11 13.85 0.61
N ALA A 248 6.81 14.89 0.17
CA ALA A 248 7.90 15.53 0.90
C ALA A 248 7.80 17.06 0.88
N PRO A 249 7.89 17.76 2.04
CA PRO A 249 7.87 17.22 3.41
C PRO A 249 6.54 16.55 3.77
N LYS A 250 6.57 15.45 4.53
CA LYS A 250 5.40 14.60 4.80
C LYS A 250 4.22 15.38 5.39
N SER A 251 4.43 16.21 6.41
CA SER A 251 3.37 16.97 7.06
C SER A 251 2.67 17.97 6.12
N SER A 252 3.42 18.62 5.23
CA SER A 252 2.85 19.52 4.21
C SER A 252 2.07 18.73 3.17
N ALA A 253 2.63 17.62 2.68
CA ALA A 253 1.97 16.75 1.71
C ALA A 253 0.63 16.21 2.26
N LEU A 254 0.57 15.76 3.52
CA LEU A 254 -0.67 15.25 4.13
C LEU A 254 -1.77 16.32 4.22
N ARG A 255 -1.42 17.59 4.52
CA ARG A 255 -2.39 18.70 4.52
C ARG A 255 -2.94 18.97 3.13
N ILE A 256 -2.08 18.93 2.12
CA ILE A 256 -2.48 19.14 0.71
C ILE A 256 -3.36 17.98 0.24
N ILE A 257 -3.00 16.74 0.52
CA ILE A 257 -3.82 15.55 0.21
C ILE A 257 -5.22 15.69 0.80
N ALA A 258 -5.32 16.05 2.09
CA ALA A 258 -6.62 16.24 2.76
C ALA A 258 -7.46 17.38 2.16
N ARG A 259 -6.86 18.34 1.47
CA ARG A 259 -7.54 19.41 0.76
C ARG A 259 -8.03 18.99 -0.62
N GLU A 260 -7.21 18.23 -1.35
CA GLU A 260 -7.46 17.93 -2.76
C GLU A 260 -8.27 16.64 -2.99
N GLU A 261 -8.19 15.67 -2.08
CA GLU A 261 -8.87 14.39 -2.24
C GLU A 261 -10.25 14.40 -1.59
N THR A 262 -11.25 13.89 -2.30
CA THR A 262 -12.68 13.93 -1.90
C THR A 262 -13.16 12.66 -1.23
N ALA A 263 -12.35 11.59 -1.21
CA ALA A 263 -12.66 10.31 -0.59
C ALA A 263 -11.48 9.80 0.22
N PRO A 264 -11.72 9.09 1.34
CA PRO A 264 -10.65 8.45 2.08
C PRO A 264 -9.97 7.38 1.21
N ARG A 265 -8.67 7.23 1.39
CA ARG A 265 -7.88 6.20 0.70
C ARG A 265 -8.10 4.81 1.28
N GLY A 266 -8.44 4.72 2.58
CA GLY A 266 -8.55 3.46 3.30
C GLY A 266 -7.24 2.67 3.31
N PRO A 267 -7.27 1.35 3.03
CA PRO A 267 -6.05 0.54 2.95
C PRO A 267 -5.11 0.92 1.80
N TYR A 268 -5.60 1.61 0.79
CA TYR A 268 -4.76 2.12 -0.31
C TYR A 268 -3.77 3.16 0.21
N CYS A 269 -2.49 3.01 -0.11
CA CYS A 269 -1.38 3.81 0.43
C CYS A 269 -1.16 3.64 1.95
N GLY A 270 -1.82 2.69 2.58
CA GLY A 270 -1.59 2.26 3.94
C GLY A 270 -0.52 1.17 4.04
N ALA A 271 -0.61 0.35 5.09
CA ALA A 271 0.30 -0.77 5.32
C ALA A 271 -0.48 -2.09 5.45
N ILE A 272 0.02 -3.15 4.82
CA ILE A 272 -0.62 -4.47 4.83
C ILE A 272 0.45 -5.53 5.02
N GLY A 273 0.30 -6.42 6.02
CA GLY A 273 1.27 -7.47 6.20
C GLY A 273 1.11 -8.24 7.50
N TRP A 274 2.22 -8.74 8.00
CA TRP A 274 2.25 -9.63 9.15
C TRP A 274 3.40 -9.31 10.11
N ILE A 275 3.24 -9.75 11.36
CA ILE A 275 4.22 -9.67 12.43
C ILE A 275 4.24 -11.03 13.13
N ASP A 276 5.38 -11.68 13.13
CA ASP A 276 5.69 -12.84 13.96
C ASP A 276 6.52 -12.36 15.14
N ALA A 277 5.85 -12.08 16.25
CA ALA A 277 6.50 -11.51 17.42
C ALA A 277 7.40 -12.52 18.13
N ASP A 278 7.11 -13.82 18.04
CA ASP A 278 7.92 -14.89 18.63
C ASP A 278 9.27 -15.04 17.88
N ALA A 279 9.24 -14.93 16.55
CA ALA A 279 10.42 -15.00 15.71
C ALA A 279 11.13 -13.64 15.55
N ARG A 280 10.58 -12.55 16.11
CA ARG A 280 11.05 -11.16 15.90
C ARG A 280 11.18 -10.80 14.41
N ARG A 281 10.13 -11.08 13.65
CA ARG A 281 10.08 -10.82 12.21
C ARG A 281 8.78 -10.14 11.83
N ALA A 282 8.87 -9.23 10.89
CA ALA A 282 7.68 -8.61 10.30
C ALA A 282 7.93 -8.24 8.85
N GLU A 283 6.87 -8.24 8.05
CA GLU A 283 6.88 -7.75 6.69
C GLU A 283 5.57 -7.02 6.40
N LEU A 284 5.66 -5.73 6.13
CA LEU A 284 4.55 -4.84 5.82
C LEU A 284 4.78 -4.24 4.43
N ALA A 285 3.85 -4.46 3.53
CA ALA A 285 3.84 -3.86 2.20
C ALA A 285 3.11 -2.52 2.20
N VAL A 286 3.45 -1.64 1.27
CA VAL A 286 2.63 -0.48 0.94
C VAL A 286 1.33 -0.95 0.29
N GLY A 287 0.18 -0.47 0.74
CA GLY A 287 -1.14 -0.86 0.25
C GLY A 287 -1.45 -0.31 -1.16
N ILE A 288 -0.60 -0.59 -2.15
CA ILE A 288 -0.83 -0.26 -3.57
C ILE A 288 -1.18 -1.49 -4.38
N ARG A 289 -1.82 -1.31 -5.55
CA ARG A 289 -2.37 -2.43 -6.34
C ARG A 289 -3.27 -3.33 -5.49
N THR A 290 -4.11 -2.69 -4.66
CA THR A 290 -4.87 -3.31 -3.59
C THR A 290 -6.35 -3.07 -3.80
N PHE A 291 -7.12 -4.14 -3.69
CA PHE A 291 -8.58 -4.11 -3.62
C PHE A 291 -9.01 -4.29 -2.17
N TRP A 292 -10.05 -3.56 -1.78
CA TRP A 292 -10.76 -3.81 -0.52
C TRP A 292 -12.26 -3.72 -0.74
N TRP A 293 -12.98 -4.46 0.06
CA TRP A 293 -14.44 -4.53 -0.01
C TRP A 293 -15.05 -4.10 1.31
N GLU A 294 -16.08 -3.30 1.22
CA GLU A 294 -16.84 -2.80 2.36
C GLU A 294 -18.29 -3.26 2.22
N PRO A 295 -18.94 -3.74 3.32
CA PRO A 295 -20.33 -4.23 3.28
C PRO A 295 -21.36 -3.11 3.12
N ASP A 296 -20.96 -1.85 3.24
CA ASP A 296 -21.83 -0.69 3.19
C ASP A 296 -22.63 -0.63 1.87
N GLN A 297 -23.90 -0.21 1.95
CA GLN A 297 -24.79 -0.06 0.80
C GLN A 297 -24.97 -1.34 -0.05
N GLY A 298 -24.85 -2.51 0.58
CA GLY A 298 -24.99 -3.80 -0.11
C GLY A 298 -23.69 -4.38 -0.65
N GLY A 299 -22.57 -3.71 -0.42
CA GLY A 299 -21.23 -4.13 -0.79
C GLY A 299 -20.62 -3.30 -1.91
N VAL A 300 -19.41 -2.79 -1.65
CA VAL A 300 -18.66 -1.98 -2.58
C VAL A 300 -17.21 -2.48 -2.66
N LEU A 301 -16.78 -2.85 -3.85
CA LEU A 301 -15.38 -3.14 -4.14
C LEU A 301 -14.67 -1.83 -4.52
N ARG A 302 -13.54 -1.59 -3.91
CA ARG A 302 -12.75 -0.37 -4.11
C ARG A 302 -11.33 -0.68 -4.56
N PHE A 303 -10.74 0.27 -5.28
CA PHE A 303 -9.36 0.23 -5.74
C PHE A 303 -8.80 1.65 -5.81
N GLY A 304 -7.57 1.85 -5.29
CA GLY A 304 -6.89 3.15 -5.33
C GLY A 304 -5.86 3.25 -6.46
N THR A 305 -5.74 4.45 -7.04
CA THR A 305 -4.70 4.79 -8.02
C THR A 305 -4.28 6.26 -7.85
N GLY A 306 -3.03 6.58 -8.19
CA GLY A 306 -2.51 7.93 -8.03
C GLY A 306 -1.15 8.12 -8.70
N ALA A 307 -0.68 9.35 -8.69
CA ALA A 307 0.62 9.75 -9.22
C ALA A 307 1.33 10.76 -8.32
N GLY A 308 2.65 10.77 -8.35
CA GLY A 308 3.48 11.75 -7.66
C GLY A 308 3.57 13.07 -8.44
N ILE A 309 2.97 14.11 -7.89
CA ILE A 309 2.92 15.43 -8.52
C ILE A 309 4.12 16.25 -8.07
N THR A 310 4.89 16.72 -9.05
CA THR A 310 6.08 17.56 -8.88
C THR A 310 5.95 18.85 -9.70
N TRP A 311 6.94 19.70 -9.63
CA TRP A 311 7.01 20.92 -10.46
C TRP A 311 6.79 20.65 -11.95
N GLY A 312 7.40 19.58 -12.48
CA GLY A 312 7.35 19.24 -13.91
C GLY A 312 6.13 18.44 -14.36
N SER A 313 5.17 18.17 -13.47
CA SER A 313 4.00 17.35 -13.78
C SER A 313 3.07 18.05 -14.78
N ASP A 314 2.65 17.31 -15.82
CA ASP A 314 1.60 17.73 -16.75
C ASP A 314 0.25 17.14 -16.32
N PRO A 315 -0.80 17.95 -16.09
CA PRO A 315 -2.06 17.46 -15.56
C PRO A 315 -2.70 16.34 -16.39
N ALA A 316 -2.63 16.45 -17.72
CA ALA A 316 -3.20 15.42 -18.60
C ALA A 316 -2.35 14.13 -18.59
N GLY A 317 -1.03 14.27 -18.49
CA GLY A 317 -0.08 13.18 -18.35
C GLY A 317 -0.27 12.42 -17.04
N GLU A 318 -0.38 13.13 -15.92
CA GLU A 318 -0.60 12.50 -14.59
C GLU A 318 -1.96 11.78 -14.53
N TRP A 319 -3.02 12.36 -15.11
CA TRP A 319 -4.28 11.65 -15.26
C TRP A 319 -4.11 10.36 -16.06
N ALA A 320 -3.44 10.42 -17.22
CA ALA A 320 -3.21 9.25 -18.06
C ALA A 320 -2.39 8.17 -17.34
N GLU A 321 -1.45 8.56 -16.48
CA GLU A 321 -0.68 7.65 -15.64
C GLU A 321 -1.57 6.89 -14.64
N THR A 322 -2.51 7.58 -13.97
CA THR A 322 -3.45 6.91 -13.06
C THR A 322 -4.37 5.94 -13.78
N GLU A 323 -4.81 6.26 -15.00
CA GLU A 323 -5.60 5.37 -15.85
C GLU A 323 -4.78 4.13 -16.24
N LEU A 324 -3.53 4.33 -16.64
CA LEU A 324 -2.64 3.22 -17.03
C LEU A 324 -2.39 2.26 -15.86
N LYS A 325 -2.13 2.79 -14.68
CA LYS A 325 -1.91 2.00 -13.44
C LYS A 325 -3.14 1.17 -13.05
N ALA A 326 -4.34 1.73 -13.23
CA ALA A 326 -5.59 1.08 -12.86
C ALA A 326 -6.07 0.06 -13.90
N ARG A 327 -5.90 0.35 -15.18
CA ARG A 327 -6.52 -0.36 -16.31
C ARG A 327 -6.41 -1.88 -16.22
N ARG A 328 -5.19 -2.40 -16.03
CA ARG A 328 -4.97 -3.85 -15.99
C ARG A 328 -5.64 -4.50 -14.79
N LEU A 329 -5.49 -3.91 -13.61
CA LEU A 329 -6.02 -4.46 -12.36
C LEU A 329 -7.55 -4.39 -12.31
N ILE A 330 -8.13 -3.28 -12.73
CA ILE A 330 -9.58 -3.15 -12.88
C ILE A 330 -10.11 -4.15 -13.91
N GLY A 331 -9.41 -4.34 -15.03
CA GLY A 331 -9.78 -5.36 -16.02
C GLY A 331 -9.76 -6.78 -15.46
N LEU A 332 -8.77 -7.12 -14.63
CA LEU A 332 -8.68 -8.42 -13.96
C LEU A 332 -9.77 -8.62 -12.90
N ALA A 333 -10.13 -7.55 -12.19
CA ALA A 333 -11.15 -7.60 -11.14
C ALA A 333 -12.59 -7.50 -11.66
N SER A 334 -12.77 -7.16 -12.95
CA SER A 334 -14.09 -7.03 -13.57
C SER A 334 -14.47 -8.33 -14.33
N THR A 335 -15.76 -8.63 -14.37
CA THR A 335 -16.29 -9.71 -15.20
C THR A 335 -17.43 -9.20 -16.07
N ASP A 336 -17.38 -9.52 -17.36
CA ASP A 336 -18.53 -9.28 -18.22
C ASP A 336 -19.68 -10.17 -17.75
N THR A 337 -20.70 -9.56 -17.19
CA THR A 337 -21.99 -10.24 -16.98
C THR A 337 -22.66 -10.46 -18.35
N MET A 338 -22.05 -11.29 -19.20
CA MET A 338 -22.76 -11.78 -20.37
C MET A 338 -23.75 -12.81 -19.85
N THR A 339 -24.98 -12.36 -19.79
CA THR A 339 -26.23 -13.11 -19.75
C THR A 339 -26.09 -14.52 -20.32
N SER A 340 -26.28 -15.50 -19.47
CA SER A 340 -26.78 -16.81 -19.86
C SER A 340 -28.29 -16.74 -20.02
#